data_980f4fb17f2cd80577e1234b19b91030
#
_entry.id   980f4fb17f2cd80577e1234b19b91030
#
_cell.length_a   1.000
_cell.length_b   1.000
_cell.length_c   1.000
_cell.angle_alpha   90.00
_cell.angle_beta   90.00
_cell.angle_gamma   90.00
#
_symmetry.space_group_name_H-M   'P 1'
#
loop_
_entity.id
_entity.type
_entity.pdbx_description
1 polymer ?
#
loop_
_entity_poly.entity_id
_entity_poly.type
_entity_poly.pdbx_seq_one_letter_code
_entity_poly.pdbx_strand_id
1 'polypeptide(L)'
;SNFVRYAGFEHHEKIMQQPARQIGRLPAAIRGGISEVTFAPTTSDTKRLRIYMNDGNEILVRSDNLNQKMRYYPSIASKMKANGVVDLQYGAFSYSYGTKDE
;
A
#
# COMPACT_ATOMS: atom_id res chain seq x y z
N SER A 1 -3.41 -1.28 -18.35
CA SER A 1 -3.31 0.11 -17.97
C SER A 1 -2.32 0.29 -16.85
N ASN A 2 -1.54 1.36 -16.93
CA ASN A 2 -0.54 1.67 -15.92
C ASN A 2 -0.96 2.82 -15.01
N PHE A 3 -2.23 3.16 -15.04
CA PHE A 3 -2.72 4.23 -14.20
C PHE A 3 -2.98 3.74 -12.79
N VAL A 4 -2.49 4.49 -11.81
CA VAL A 4 -2.80 4.26 -10.42
C VAL A 4 -4.14 4.94 -10.12
N ARG A 5 -5.07 4.21 -9.55
CA ARG A 5 -6.35 4.78 -9.13
C ARG A 5 -6.28 5.15 -7.66
N TYR A 6 -6.96 6.24 -7.31
CA TYR A 6 -7.02 6.73 -5.94
C TYR A 6 -8.48 6.72 -5.50
N ALA A 7 -8.74 6.14 -4.32
CA ALA A 7 -10.09 5.99 -3.79
C ALA A 7 -10.11 6.36 -2.30
N GLY A 8 -11.28 6.76 -1.82
CA GLY A 8 -11.47 7.08 -0.41
C GLY A 8 -10.96 8.46 -0.02
N PHE A 9 -10.53 9.26 -0.99
CA PHE A 9 -10.02 10.60 -0.72
C PHE A 9 -11.06 11.69 -0.93
N GLU A 10 -12.31 11.32 -1.15
CA GLU A 10 -13.40 12.29 -1.29
C GLU A 10 -13.44 13.16 -0.05
N HIS A 11 -13.48 14.47 -0.26
CA HIS A 11 -13.41 15.46 0.82
C HIS A 11 -12.05 15.51 1.53
N HIS A 12 -11.05 14.79 1.01
CA HIS A 12 -9.69 14.74 1.57
C HIS A 12 -8.64 14.87 0.47
N GLU A 13 -8.93 15.70 -0.53
CA GLU A 13 -8.06 15.78 -1.72
C GLU A 13 -6.64 16.26 -1.38
N LYS A 14 -6.51 17.11 -0.37
CA LYS A 14 -5.18 17.57 0.02
C LYS A 14 -4.33 16.45 0.60
N ILE A 15 -4.98 15.50 1.29
CA ILE A 15 -4.27 14.37 1.89
C ILE A 15 -3.70 13.47 0.80
N MET A 16 -4.35 13.42 -0.37
CA MET A 16 -3.89 12.60 -1.48
C MET A 16 -2.56 13.08 -2.06
N GLN A 17 -2.21 14.34 -1.89
CA GLN A 17 -1.03 14.91 -2.55
C GLN A 17 0.27 14.27 -2.09
N GLN A 18 0.41 13.99 -0.81
CA GLN A 18 1.63 13.39 -0.29
C GLN A 18 1.83 11.96 -0.80
N PRO A 19 0.85 11.06 -0.69
CA PRO A 19 1.04 9.72 -1.23
C PRO A 19 1.23 9.72 -2.75
N ALA A 20 0.53 10.59 -3.47
CA ALA A 20 0.70 10.66 -4.92
C ALA A 20 2.14 11.04 -5.30
N ARG A 21 2.70 12.00 -4.57
CA ARG A 21 4.08 12.43 -4.79
C ARG A 21 5.06 11.31 -4.49
N GLN A 22 4.86 10.60 -3.39
CA GLN A 22 5.74 9.52 -3.00
C GLN A 22 5.67 8.35 -3.98
N ILE A 23 4.47 8.04 -4.48
CA ILE A 23 4.30 6.99 -5.48
C ILE A 23 5.02 7.37 -6.78
N GLY A 24 4.91 8.63 -7.18
CA GLY A 24 5.59 9.09 -8.39
C GLY A 24 7.11 8.94 -8.33
N ARG A 25 7.68 8.84 -7.14
CA ARG A 25 9.13 8.69 -6.95
C ARG A 25 9.57 7.26 -6.69
N LEU A 26 8.65 6.31 -6.73
CA LEU A 26 9.01 4.90 -6.60
C LEU A 26 9.71 4.41 -7.87
N PRO A 27 10.58 3.39 -7.73
CA PRO A 27 11.10 2.71 -8.91
C PRO A 27 9.95 2.23 -9.80
N ALA A 28 10.14 2.31 -11.11
CA ALA A 28 9.08 1.99 -12.06
C ALA A 28 8.52 0.59 -11.88
N ALA A 29 9.38 -0.37 -11.50
CA ALA A 29 8.94 -1.74 -11.29
C ALA A 29 7.92 -1.86 -10.15
N ILE A 30 8.12 -1.08 -9.09
CA ILE A 30 7.19 -1.10 -7.96
C ILE A 30 5.94 -0.30 -8.31
N ARG A 31 6.12 0.90 -8.86
CA ARG A 31 5.00 1.76 -9.22
C ARG A 31 4.07 1.07 -10.23
N GLY A 32 4.65 0.39 -11.21
CA GLY A 32 3.86 -0.32 -12.22
C GLY A 32 3.06 -1.48 -11.67
N GLY A 33 3.36 -1.96 -10.47
CA GLY A 33 2.61 -3.02 -9.82
C GLY A 33 1.40 -2.53 -9.04
N ILE A 34 1.24 -1.22 -8.87
CA ILE A 34 0.13 -0.66 -8.08
C ILE A 34 -1.11 -0.56 -8.95
N SER A 35 -2.22 -1.08 -8.43
CA SER A 35 -3.53 -0.93 -9.06
C SER A 35 -4.31 0.23 -8.47
N GLU A 36 -4.41 0.30 -7.15
CA GLU A 36 -5.24 1.30 -6.49
C GLU A 36 -4.66 1.67 -5.14
N VAL A 37 -4.76 2.94 -4.79
CA VAL A 37 -4.38 3.47 -3.48
C VAL A 37 -5.66 3.98 -2.82
N THR A 38 -6.02 3.39 -1.69
CA THR A 38 -7.24 3.73 -0.97
C THR A 38 -6.88 4.37 0.36
N PHE A 39 -7.50 5.51 0.64
CA PHE A 39 -7.37 6.15 1.94
C PHE A 39 -8.20 5.34 2.94
N ALA A 40 -7.53 4.78 3.94
CA ALA A 40 -8.15 3.83 4.86
C ALA A 40 -7.73 4.12 6.31
N PRO A 41 -8.03 5.32 6.83
CA PRO A 41 -7.62 5.69 8.18
C PRO A 41 -8.36 4.88 9.24
N THR A 42 -7.74 4.75 10.40
CA THR A 42 -8.38 4.22 11.60
C THR A 42 -8.26 5.27 12.70
N THR A 43 -8.93 5.02 13.82
CA THR A 43 -8.79 5.93 14.96
C THR A 43 -7.37 5.98 15.50
N SER A 44 -6.65 4.86 15.40
CA SER A 44 -5.27 4.79 15.89
C SER A 44 -4.24 5.19 14.85
N ASP A 45 -4.61 5.23 13.57
CA ASP A 45 -3.68 5.60 12.50
C ASP A 45 -4.45 6.36 11.42
N THR A 46 -4.42 7.68 11.52
CA THR A 46 -5.15 8.55 10.59
C THR A 46 -4.46 8.69 9.25
N LYS A 47 -3.26 8.15 9.10
CA LYS A 47 -2.48 8.24 7.86
C LYS A 47 -2.44 6.92 7.09
N ARG A 48 -3.20 5.94 7.51
CA ARG A 48 -3.15 4.62 6.90
C ARG A 48 -3.73 4.63 5.50
N LEU A 49 -3.02 3.96 4.60
CA LEU A 49 -3.47 3.68 3.25
C LEU A 49 -3.52 2.18 3.03
N ARG A 50 -4.44 1.76 2.16
CA ARG A 50 -4.46 0.39 1.65
C ARG A 50 -4.16 0.45 0.17
N ILE A 51 -3.13 -0.29 -0.25
CA ILE A 51 -2.70 -0.30 -1.64
C ILE A 51 -2.95 -1.68 -2.22
N TYR A 52 -3.71 -1.73 -3.32
CA TYR A 52 -3.99 -2.98 -4.03
C TYR A 52 -2.97 -3.14 -5.14
N MET A 53 -2.31 -4.27 -5.16
CA MET A 53 -1.29 -4.58 -6.15
C MET A 53 -1.87 -5.47 -7.24
N ASN A 54 -1.29 -5.37 -8.45
CA ASN A 54 -1.76 -6.16 -9.59
C ASN A 54 -1.51 -7.66 -9.41
N ASP A 55 -0.61 -8.04 -8.51
CA ASP A 55 -0.32 -9.45 -8.24
C ASP A 55 -1.31 -10.10 -7.29
N GLY A 56 -2.31 -9.34 -6.82
CA GLY A 56 -3.34 -9.86 -5.92
C GLY A 56 -3.08 -9.61 -4.45
N ASN A 57 -1.95 -9.05 -4.09
CA ASN A 57 -1.65 -8.70 -2.71
C ASN A 57 -2.18 -7.30 -2.35
N GLU A 58 -2.32 -7.04 -1.07
CA GLU A 58 -2.62 -5.72 -0.54
C GLU A 58 -1.48 -5.27 0.37
N ILE A 59 -1.27 -3.96 0.43
CA ILE A 59 -0.27 -3.37 1.31
C ILE A 59 -0.99 -2.40 2.24
N LEU A 60 -0.67 -2.48 3.53
CA LEU A 60 -1.04 -1.45 4.50
C LEU A 60 0.20 -0.63 4.79
N VAL A 61 0.11 0.69 4.65
CA VAL A 61 1.25 1.58 4.81
C VAL A 61 0.73 2.95 5.22
N ARG A 62 1.61 3.78 5.78
CA ARG A 62 1.26 5.14 6.16
C ARG A 62 1.67 6.11 5.05
N SER A 63 0.86 7.14 4.86
CA SER A 63 1.10 8.12 3.79
C SER A 63 2.40 8.89 3.98
N ASP A 64 2.91 8.99 5.22
CA ASP A 64 4.10 9.80 5.48
C ASP A 64 5.42 9.05 5.21
N ASN A 65 5.39 7.72 5.08
CA ASN A 65 6.62 6.96 4.84
C ASN A 65 6.46 5.92 3.72
N LEU A 66 5.48 6.12 2.87
CA LEU A 66 5.11 5.17 1.83
C LEU A 66 6.29 4.83 0.91
N ASN A 67 7.00 5.85 0.43
CA ASN A 67 8.08 5.62 -0.53
C ASN A 67 9.16 4.71 0.06
N GLN A 68 9.57 5.01 1.29
CA GLN A 68 10.61 4.22 1.96
C GLN A 68 10.15 2.78 2.18
N LYS A 69 8.94 2.60 2.67
CA LYS A 69 8.44 1.29 3.07
C LYS A 69 8.13 0.40 1.87
N MET A 70 7.58 0.94 0.82
CA MET A 70 7.20 0.14 -0.33
C MET A 70 8.39 -0.48 -1.06
N ARG A 71 9.58 0.03 -0.83
CA ARG A 71 10.79 -0.56 -1.43
C ARG A 71 11.07 -1.95 -0.86
N TYR A 72 10.53 -2.30 0.29
CA TYR A 72 10.64 -3.64 0.85
C TYR A 72 9.66 -4.63 0.23
N TYR A 73 8.63 -4.13 -0.47
CA TYR A 73 7.55 -4.98 -0.93
C TYR A 73 8.01 -6.12 -1.85
N PRO A 74 8.84 -5.88 -2.88
CA PRO A 74 9.19 -6.98 -3.79
C PRO A 74 9.84 -8.17 -3.08
N SER A 75 10.72 -7.90 -2.13
CA SER A 75 11.38 -8.97 -1.39
C SER A 75 10.40 -9.76 -0.52
N ILE A 76 9.48 -9.05 0.14
CA ILE A 76 8.49 -9.71 0.99
C ILE A 76 7.54 -10.53 0.13
N ALA A 77 7.03 -9.95 -0.96
CA ALA A 77 6.08 -10.62 -1.84
C ALA A 77 6.68 -11.90 -2.44
N SER A 78 7.96 -11.87 -2.79
CA SER A 78 8.63 -13.02 -3.39
C SER A 78 8.68 -14.22 -2.45
N LYS A 79 8.54 -14.01 -1.15
CA LYS A 79 8.59 -15.09 -0.16
C LYS A 79 7.21 -15.55 0.29
N MET A 80 6.16 -14.88 -0.15
CA MET A 80 4.80 -15.25 0.22
C MET A 80 4.37 -16.47 -0.58
N LYS A 81 3.77 -17.45 0.11
CA LYS A 81 3.32 -18.69 -0.53
C LYS A 81 1.92 -18.56 -1.09
N ALA A 82 1.18 -17.55 -0.67
CA ALA A 82 -0.17 -17.28 -1.12
C ALA A 82 -0.40 -15.78 -1.07
N ASN A 83 -1.35 -15.30 -1.85
CA ASN A 83 -1.68 -13.87 -1.81
C ASN A 83 -2.24 -13.48 -0.45
N GLY A 84 -1.97 -12.26 -0.05
CA GLY A 84 -2.41 -11.77 1.23
C GLY A 84 -2.06 -10.31 1.41
N VAL A 85 -1.84 -9.95 2.67
CA VAL A 85 -1.58 -8.58 3.09
C VAL A 85 -0.12 -8.44 3.51
N VAL A 86 0.53 -7.37 3.07
CA VAL A 86 1.85 -6.97 3.53
C VAL A 86 1.65 -5.72 4.37
N ASP A 87 1.89 -5.84 5.68
CA ASP A 87 1.67 -4.74 6.61
C ASP A 87 3.00 -4.02 6.86
N LEU A 88 3.09 -2.81 6.37
CA LEU A 88 4.29 -1.99 6.47
C LEU A 88 4.08 -0.77 7.37
N GLN A 89 3.04 -0.77 8.19
CA GLN A 89 2.72 0.41 9.00
C GLN A 89 3.79 0.68 10.06
N TYR A 90 4.17 -0.34 10.83
CA TYR A 90 5.11 -0.18 11.95
C TYR A 90 6.24 -1.20 11.92
N GLY A 91 6.34 -1.95 10.86
CA GLY A 91 7.33 -2.97 10.69
C GLY A 91 7.17 -3.52 9.29
N ALA A 92 7.41 -4.82 9.12
CA ALA A 92 7.24 -5.47 7.84
C ALA A 92 6.75 -6.88 8.11
N PHE A 93 5.45 -7.11 7.92
CA PHE A 93 4.79 -8.38 8.17
C PHE A 93 3.98 -8.79 6.95
N SER A 94 3.82 -10.09 6.74
CA SER A 94 2.90 -10.57 5.71
C SER A 94 2.07 -11.72 6.27
N TYR A 95 0.84 -11.85 5.77
CA TYR A 95 -0.06 -12.94 6.14
C TYR A 95 -1.02 -13.19 4.98
N SER A 96 -1.43 -14.43 4.83
CA SER A 96 -2.36 -14.78 3.76
C SER A 96 -3.76 -14.29 4.11
N TYR A 97 -4.57 -14.09 3.05
CA TYR A 97 -5.96 -13.69 3.26
C TYR A 97 -6.69 -14.72 4.11
N GLY A 98 -7.49 -14.20 5.05
CA GLY A 98 -8.31 -15.05 5.88
C GLY A 98 -7.66 -15.58 7.13
N THR A 99 -6.37 -15.28 7.37
CA THR A 99 -5.67 -15.79 8.55
C THR A 99 -5.48 -14.73 9.63
N LYS A 100 -5.63 -13.47 9.31
CA LYS A 100 -5.27 -12.42 10.24
C LYS A 100 -6.14 -12.37 11.48
N ASP A 101 -7.41 -12.68 11.33
CA ASP A 101 -8.40 -12.48 12.40
C ASP A 101 -8.53 -13.67 13.33
N GLU A 102 -7.67 -14.64 13.21
CA GLU A 102 -7.74 -15.85 14.03
C GLU A 102 -7.12 -15.69 15.40
#